data_5be3ce3d7770ccb148079ae8d8181f77
#
_entry.id   5be3ce3d7770ccb148079ae8d8181f77
#
_cell.length_a   1.000
_cell.length_b   1.000
_cell.length_c   1.000
_cell.angle_alpha   90.00
_cell.angle_beta   90.00
_cell.angle_gamma   90.00
#
_symmetry.space_group_name_H-M   'P 1'
#
loop_
_entity.id
_entity.type
_entity.pdbx_description
1 polymer ?
#
loop_
_entity_poly.entity_id
_entity_poly.type
_entity_poly.pdbx_seq_one_letter_code
_entity_poly.pdbx_strand_id
1 'polypeptide(L)'
;MTSRHRLYLSASAACLMLSGLPALPALAQSGEEVLTTICAACHATTDDGAVERIDAVRKTPEAWDMTVVRMMRNHGVALSPEDRVAVVRYLADTRGLTVPETEGRRYILEKQPIAEDSGPDQLMSETCGRCHSYARVALQRRTPEDWAHLVNFHLGQFPTLEYQALARDRDWWGIAQEQIIPFLAETYPLGDMPEAFSGDLSGRYVVAGRQPGRGAYSGSMELAASDAGYDVTLELSFADGSETYTGTGLVYGAGEWRATLSAGDVTIRQVMALEGAELSGRWFVAGEDATGGDIVARAEDAAPAIIGMNPAAIAAGNTTEVTLTGTGLSGEAVLPEGLSAEIVSESPGEVVLKVTGETEGTYALSFGDAARPSDLVVYDGIDRISIVPEVAMARIGGNGGPIPKVPAQFEAWAWSNGPDGEPATDDDLAIGAVEAAWTTDNWDEAAAEVEDAKYAGSIDQTGRFTPAGAGPNPERVMGTNNVGNLRITATYEGGAEPLSAEAHLFSTVQRFVDAPIR
;
A
#
# COMPACT_ATOMS: atom_id res chain seq x y z
N MET A 1 44.74 9.51 83.20
CA MET A 1 46.14 9.40 82.78
C MET A 1 46.35 8.00 82.21
N THR A 2 46.38 7.82 80.99
CA THR A 2 47.05 6.79 80.18
C THR A 2 46.55 6.88 78.75
N SER A 3 47.42 7.40 77.93
CA SER A 3 47.29 7.52 76.47
C SER A 3 47.34 6.14 75.81
N ARG A 4 46.39 5.81 74.90
CA ARG A 4 46.46 4.69 74.01
C ARG A 4 46.59 5.16 72.56
N HIS A 5 47.79 5.03 72.01
CA HIS A 5 48.06 5.19 70.58
C HIS A 5 47.43 4.05 69.79
N ARG A 6 46.59 4.37 68.77
CA ARG A 6 46.14 3.44 67.73
C ARG A 6 46.99 3.62 66.48
N LEU A 7 47.71 2.59 66.10
CA LEU A 7 48.34 2.49 64.80
C LEU A 7 47.26 2.29 63.71
N TYR A 8 47.32 3.12 62.71
CA TYR A 8 46.58 2.91 61.48
C TYR A 8 47.49 2.20 60.46
N LEU A 9 47.13 0.96 60.07
CA LEU A 9 47.72 0.29 58.94
C LEU A 9 47.04 0.78 57.68
N SER A 10 47.82 1.37 56.77
CA SER A 10 47.41 1.78 55.45
C SER A 10 47.45 0.56 54.52
N ALA A 11 46.29 0.05 54.09
CA ALA A 11 46.21 -0.95 53.03
C ALA A 11 46.17 -0.21 51.70
N SER A 12 47.24 -0.30 50.92
CA SER A 12 47.29 0.18 49.54
C SER A 12 46.51 -0.79 48.64
N ALA A 13 45.34 -0.38 48.17
CA ALA A 13 44.60 -1.12 47.13
C ALA A 13 45.22 -0.83 45.74
N ALA A 14 45.83 -1.83 45.16
CA ALA A 14 46.28 -1.80 43.76
C ALA A 14 45.04 -1.92 42.86
N CYS A 15 44.62 -0.82 42.23
CA CYS A 15 43.64 -0.85 41.13
C CYS A 15 44.31 -1.47 39.90
N LEU A 16 43.96 -2.73 39.58
CA LEU A 16 44.18 -3.29 38.25
C LEU A 16 43.29 -2.55 37.24
N MET A 17 43.91 -1.70 36.43
CA MET A 17 43.27 -1.20 35.19
C MET A 17 43.15 -2.37 34.23
N LEU A 18 41.95 -2.99 34.11
CA LEU A 18 41.59 -3.77 32.93
C LEU A 18 41.42 -2.77 31.79
N SER A 19 42.45 -2.68 30.94
CA SER A 19 42.37 -2.04 29.64
C SER A 19 41.26 -2.76 28.85
N GLY A 20 40.13 -2.07 28.65
CA GLY A 20 39.04 -2.54 27.79
C GLY A 20 39.58 -2.77 26.36
N LEU A 21 39.66 -4.01 25.96
CA LEU A 21 39.74 -4.34 24.54
C LEU A 21 38.51 -3.74 23.86
N PRO A 22 38.67 -3.01 22.72
CA PRO A 22 37.51 -2.58 21.94
C PRO A 22 36.73 -3.86 21.58
N ALA A 23 35.45 -3.91 21.96
CA ALA A 23 34.56 -4.94 21.48
C ALA A 23 34.57 -4.84 19.96
N LEU A 24 35.10 -5.86 19.29
CA LEU A 24 34.91 -6.00 17.85
C LEU A 24 33.39 -6.00 17.60
N PRO A 25 32.89 -5.26 16.60
CA PRO A 25 31.51 -5.37 16.23
C PRO A 25 31.20 -6.84 15.95
N ALA A 26 30.23 -7.41 16.66
CA ALA A 26 29.75 -8.73 16.34
C ALA A 26 29.27 -8.68 14.89
N LEU A 27 29.82 -9.54 14.03
CA LEU A 27 29.28 -9.71 12.69
C LEU A 27 27.82 -10.14 12.83
N ALA A 28 26.94 -9.51 12.08
CA ALA A 28 25.53 -9.91 12.04
C ALA A 28 25.44 -11.40 11.66
N GLN A 29 24.60 -12.13 12.37
CA GLN A 29 24.33 -13.53 12.05
C GLN A 29 23.54 -13.61 10.74
N SER A 30 23.71 -14.68 9.98
CA SER A 30 22.79 -14.94 8.86
C SER A 30 21.37 -15.19 9.38
N GLY A 31 20.35 -14.92 8.55
CA GLY A 31 18.96 -15.16 8.96
C GLY A 31 18.69 -16.62 9.36
N GLU A 32 19.35 -17.57 8.71
CA GLU A 32 19.30 -18.99 9.05
C GLU A 32 19.94 -19.29 10.42
N GLU A 33 21.08 -18.68 10.71
CA GLU A 33 21.73 -18.81 12.03
C GLU A 33 20.85 -18.23 13.15
N VAL A 34 20.21 -17.09 12.93
CA VAL A 34 19.24 -16.51 13.89
C VAL A 34 18.08 -17.46 14.12
N LEU A 35 17.52 -18.05 13.04
CA LEU A 35 16.43 -19.01 13.14
C LEU A 35 16.85 -20.25 13.97
N THR A 36 17.99 -20.85 13.64
CA THR A 36 18.43 -22.12 14.23
C THR A 36 19.05 -21.98 15.62
N THR A 37 19.52 -20.80 15.99
CA THR A 37 20.14 -20.58 17.32
C THR A 37 19.23 -19.83 18.29
N ILE A 38 18.60 -18.75 17.86
CA ILE A 38 17.80 -17.88 18.73
C ILE A 38 16.34 -18.33 18.74
N CYS A 39 15.73 -18.52 17.57
CA CYS A 39 14.30 -18.89 17.50
C CYS A 39 14.09 -20.34 17.95
N ALA A 40 15.00 -21.25 17.62
CA ALA A 40 14.96 -22.67 18.03
C ALA A 40 15.07 -22.88 19.56
N ALA A 41 15.44 -21.87 20.33
CA ALA A 41 15.38 -21.95 21.79
C ALA A 41 13.95 -22.16 22.33
N CYS A 42 12.92 -21.71 21.58
CA CYS A 42 11.51 -21.86 21.93
C CYS A 42 10.70 -22.62 20.87
N HIS A 43 11.14 -22.61 19.62
CA HIS A 43 10.52 -23.33 18.50
C HIS A 43 11.35 -24.60 18.21
N ALA A 44 10.88 -25.73 18.70
CA ALA A 44 11.64 -27.00 18.55
C ALA A 44 11.79 -27.37 17.07
N THR A 45 12.96 -27.95 16.74
CA THR A 45 13.15 -28.57 15.43
C THR A 45 12.62 -30.01 15.51
N THR A 46 11.74 -30.37 14.60
CA THR A 46 11.16 -31.69 14.47
C THR A 46 12.16 -32.65 13.83
N ASP A 47 11.89 -33.97 13.88
CA ASP A 47 12.78 -35.01 13.36
C ASP A 47 13.02 -34.89 11.84
N ASP A 48 12.09 -34.30 11.10
CA ASP A 48 12.19 -33.99 9.67
C ASP A 48 12.87 -32.64 9.36
N GLY A 49 13.33 -31.95 10.40
CA GLY A 49 14.05 -30.68 10.28
C GLY A 49 13.17 -29.43 10.23
N ALA A 50 11.84 -29.55 10.30
CA ALA A 50 10.94 -28.42 10.35
C ALA A 50 11.02 -27.68 11.70
N VAL A 51 10.89 -26.35 11.68
CA VAL A 51 10.86 -25.52 12.89
C VAL A 51 9.41 -25.32 13.32
N GLU A 52 9.05 -25.88 14.46
CA GLU A 52 7.70 -25.91 14.99
C GLU A 52 7.05 -24.52 15.00
N ARG A 53 5.81 -24.38 14.53
CA ARG A 53 5.04 -23.16 14.40
C ARG A 53 5.56 -22.18 13.33
N ILE A 54 6.85 -22.17 13.00
CA ILE A 54 7.41 -21.28 11.99
C ILE A 54 7.16 -21.86 10.60
N ASP A 55 7.41 -23.15 10.40
CA ASP A 55 7.21 -23.84 9.12
C ASP A 55 5.74 -24.20 8.84
N ALA A 56 4.85 -23.94 9.80
CA ALA A 56 3.40 -24.05 9.62
C ALA A 56 2.75 -22.79 9.01
N VAL A 57 3.56 -21.78 8.63
CA VAL A 57 3.06 -20.46 8.22
C VAL A 57 3.89 -19.88 7.10
N ARG A 58 3.22 -19.28 6.10
CA ARG A 58 3.82 -18.39 5.09
C ARG A 58 3.15 -17.01 5.15
N LYS A 59 3.95 -15.94 4.98
CA LYS A 59 3.50 -14.54 5.14
C LYS A 59 4.30 -13.61 4.25
N THR A 60 3.77 -12.38 4.09
CA THR A 60 4.52 -11.26 3.50
C THR A 60 5.71 -10.84 4.37
N PRO A 61 6.70 -10.15 3.81
CA PRO A 61 7.85 -9.62 4.58
C PRO A 61 7.42 -8.78 5.79
N GLU A 62 6.42 -7.91 5.62
CA GLU A 62 5.89 -7.05 6.68
C GLU A 62 5.24 -7.86 7.81
N ALA A 63 4.53 -8.93 7.46
CA ALA A 63 3.89 -9.79 8.44
C ALA A 63 4.91 -10.67 9.19
N TRP A 64 6.02 -11.04 8.55
CA TRP A 64 7.16 -11.67 9.22
C TRP A 64 7.84 -10.70 10.18
N ASP A 65 8.13 -9.46 9.75
CA ASP A 65 8.70 -8.43 10.63
C ASP A 65 7.83 -8.19 11.84
N MET A 66 6.51 -8.06 11.66
CA MET A 66 5.57 -7.90 12.76
C MET A 66 5.56 -9.11 13.71
N THR A 67 5.76 -10.32 13.19
CA THR A 67 5.86 -11.54 13.99
C THR A 67 7.13 -11.50 14.84
N VAL A 68 8.28 -11.17 14.25
CA VAL A 68 9.56 -11.04 14.98
C VAL A 68 9.47 -9.96 16.06
N VAL A 69 8.88 -8.79 15.75
CA VAL A 69 8.65 -7.73 16.75
C VAL A 69 7.78 -8.21 17.92
N ARG A 70 6.76 -9.05 17.67
CA ARG A 70 5.96 -9.64 18.76
C ARG A 70 6.77 -10.59 19.62
N MET A 71 7.65 -11.40 19.03
CA MET A 71 8.56 -12.27 19.80
C MET A 71 9.48 -11.42 20.69
N MET A 72 10.02 -10.32 20.17
CA MET A 72 10.84 -9.38 20.95
C MET A 72 10.04 -8.74 22.09
N ARG A 73 8.85 -8.22 21.82
CA ARG A 73 8.05 -7.47 22.82
C ARG A 73 7.37 -8.33 23.86
N ASN A 74 6.78 -9.45 23.44
CA ASN A 74 5.90 -10.25 24.29
C ASN A 74 6.63 -11.46 24.92
N HIS A 75 7.72 -11.91 24.31
CA HIS A 75 8.47 -13.09 24.75
C HIS A 75 9.93 -12.78 25.11
N GLY A 76 10.35 -11.50 25.02
CA GLY A 76 11.67 -11.07 25.46
C GLY A 76 12.82 -11.55 24.58
N VAL A 77 12.57 -11.91 23.33
CA VAL A 77 13.63 -12.26 22.38
C VAL A 77 14.51 -11.05 22.13
N ALA A 78 15.81 -11.18 22.35
CA ALA A 78 16.79 -10.14 22.10
C ALA A 78 17.44 -10.35 20.73
N LEU A 79 17.21 -9.41 19.81
CA LEU A 79 17.84 -9.34 18.49
C LEU A 79 18.46 -7.97 18.28
N SER A 80 19.63 -7.92 17.65
CA SER A 80 20.15 -6.68 17.09
C SER A 80 19.26 -6.22 15.93
N PRO A 81 19.30 -4.91 15.54
CA PRO A 81 18.61 -4.46 14.35
C PRO A 81 19.01 -5.24 13.10
N GLU A 82 20.28 -5.58 12.95
CA GLU A 82 20.86 -6.31 11.84
C GLU A 82 20.36 -7.76 11.80
N ASP A 83 20.36 -8.45 12.94
CA ASP A 83 19.85 -9.83 13.04
C ASP A 83 18.34 -9.89 12.76
N ARG A 84 17.59 -8.87 13.20
CA ARG A 84 16.16 -8.75 12.87
C ARG A 84 15.95 -8.62 11.36
N VAL A 85 16.69 -7.76 10.69
CA VAL A 85 16.61 -7.62 9.22
C VAL A 85 16.98 -8.92 8.53
N ALA A 86 18.07 -9.57 8.97
CA ALA A 86 18.54 -10.81 8.39
C ALA A 86 17.51 -11.96 8.52
N VAL A 87 16.93 -12.14 9.71
CA VAL A 87 15.94 -13.23 9.91
C VAL A 87 14.61 -12.93 9.20
N VAL A 88 14.16 -11.68 9.14
CA VAL A 88 12.95 -11.29 8.40
C VAL A 88 13.13 -11.56 6.91
N ARG A 89 14.30 -11.20 6.34
CA ARG A 89 14.64 -11.52 4.96
C ARG A 89 14.62 -13.01 4.70
N TYR A 90 15.33 -13.79 5.52
CA TYR A 90 15.38 -15.25 5.40
C TYR A 90 13.99 -15.90 5.46
N LEU A 91 13.14 -15.47 6.39
CA LEU A 91 11.77 -15.97 6.52
C LEU A 91 10.90 -15.58 5.33
N ALA A 92 11.04 -14.36 4.84
CA ALA A 92 10.31 -13.91 3.66
C ALA A 92 10.77 -14.63 2.37
N ASP A 93 12.06 -14.91 2.24
CA ASP A 93 12.63 -15.62 1.09
C ASP A 93 12.26 -17.11 1.08
N THR A 94 12.22 -17.75 2.24
CA THR A 94 11.99 -19.20 2.35
C THR A 94 10.55 -19.56 2.70
N ARG A 95 9.76 -18.63 3.26
CA ARG A 95 8.39 -18.82 3.76
C ARG A 95 7.51 -17.62 3.40
N GLY A 96 7.80 -17.03 2.24
CA GLY A 96 7.02 -15.93 1.68
C GLY A 96 5.72 -16.37 1.02
N LEU A 97 5.02 -15.41 0.45
CA LEU A 97 3.90 -15.63 -0.46
C LEU A 97 4.39 -15.46 -1.90
N THR A 98 3.71 -16.11 -2.82
CA THR A 98 3.90 -15.88 -4.24
C THR A 98 3.10 -14.66 -4.70
N VAL A 99 3.45 -14.07 -5.84
CA VAL A 99 2.74 -12.92 -6.41
C VAL A 99 1.25 -13.21 -6.63
N PRO A 100 0.83 -14.35 -7.20
CA PRO A 100 -0.60 -14.68 -7.32
C PRO A 100 -1.32 -14.84 -5.97
N GLU A 101 -0.61 -15.22 -4.90
CA GLU A 101 -1.22 -15.33 -3.56
C GLU A 101 -1.47 -13.98 -2.90
N THR A 102 -0.83 -12.90 -3.39
CA THR A 102 -1.00 -11.54 -2.88
C THR A 102 -1.89 -10.68 -3.78
N GLU A 103 -2.20 -11.15 -4.97
CA GLU A 103 -3.05 -10.46 -5.95
C GLU A 103 -4.42 -10.08 -5.35
N GLY A 104 -4.91 -8.89 -5.69
CA GLY A 104 -6.16 -8.34 -5.18
C GLY A 104 -6.18 -8.03 -3.68
N ARG A 105 -5.06 -8.28 -2.95
CA ARG A 105 -4.95 -8.01 -1.51
C ARG A 105 -3.73 -7.16 -1.15
N ARG A 106 -2.87 -6.85 -2.12
CA ARG A 106 -1.66 -6.04 -1.91
C ARG A 106 -1.93 -4.59 -1.54
N TYR A 107 -3.13 -4.07 -1.83
CA TYR A 107 -3.51 -2.69 -1.51
C TYR A 107 -3.20 -2.27 -0.07
N ILE A 108 -3.28 -3.18 0.91
CA ILE A 108 -2.94 -2.87 2.30
C ILE A 108 -1.42 -2.64 2.49
N LEU A 109 -0.59 -3.38 1.77
CA LEU A 109 0.88 -3.24 1.77
C LEU A 109 1.30 -1.99 1.02
N GLU A 110 0.66 -1.74 -0.11
CA GLU A 110 0.82 -0.59 -0.99
C GLU A 110 0.27 0.71 -0.39
N LYS A 111 -0.44 0.63 0.74
CA LYS A 111 -1.07 1.80 1.37
C LYS A 111 -2.02 2.53 0.43
N GLN A 112 -2.75 1.78 -0.39
CA GLN A 112 -3.73 2.35 -1.31
C GLN A 112 -4.75 3.21 -0.55
N PRO A 113 -4.87 4.51 -0.86
CA PRO A 113 -5.82 5.39 -0.19
C PRO A 113 -7.26 5.14 -0.65
N ILE A 114 -7.40 4.60 -1.85
CA ILE A 114 -8.65 4.27 -2.52
C ILE A 114 -8.65 2.76 -2.73
N ALA A 115 -9.14 2.00 -1.76
CA ALA A 115 -9.25 0.56 -1.86
C ALA A 115 -10.49 0.08 -1.11
N GLU A 116 -11.24 -0.77 -1.76
CA GLU A 116 -12.34 -1.50 -1.11
C GLU A 116 -11.78 -2.71 -0.36
N ASP A 117 -12.01 -2.75 0.94
CA ASP A 117 -11.59 -3.85 1.80
C ASP A 117 -12.80 -4.68 2.24
N SER A 118 -13.17 -5.67 1.46
CA SER A 118 -14.25 -6.60 1.75
C SER A 118 -13.74 -8.01 1.97
N GLY A 119 -14.45 -8.77 2.84
CA GLY A 119 -14.29 -10.22 2.91
C GLY A 119 -14.90 -10.89 1.67
N PRO A 120 -14.62 -12.18 1.46
CA PRO A 120 -15.20 -12.94 0.34
C PRO A 120 -16.71 -13.15 0.47
N ASP A 121 -17.23 -13.00 1.67
CA ASP A 121 -18.66 -13.08 1.99
C ASP A 121 -19.00 -12.22 3.23
N GLN A 122 -20.29 -12.14 3.54
CA GLN A 122 -20.78 -11.37 4.67
C GLN A 122 -20.24 -11.91 6.02
N LEU A 123 -20.14 -13.22 6.18
CA LEU A 123 -19.65 -13.82 7.44
C LEU A 123 -18.20 -13.40 7.72
N MET A 124 -17.32 -13.48 6.72
CA MET A 124 -15.92 -13.11 6.86
C MET A 124 -15.75 -11.60 7.05
N SER A 125 -16.56 -10.78 6.38
CA SER A 125 -16.57 -9.32 6.56
C SER A 125 -17.00 -8.93 7.99
N GLU A 126 -18.06 -9.55 8.52
CA GLU A 126 -18.59 -9.28 9.84
C GLU A 126 -17.75 -9.86 11.00
N THR A 127 -16.87 -10.82 10.72
CA THR A 127 -16.01 -11.46 11.72
C THR A 127 -14.56 -10.96 11.60
N CYS A 128 -13.80 -11.47 10.64
CA CYS A 128 -12.38 -11.14 10.47
C CYS A 128 -12.18 -9.70 10.00
N GLY A 129 -13.01 -9.19 9.10
CA GLY A 129 -12.96 -7.83 8.58
C GLY A 129 -13.44 -6.75 9.54
N ARG A 130 -14.14 -7.11 10.62
CA ARG A 130 -14.74 -6.16 11.55
C ARG A 130 -13.75 -5.28 12.32
N CYS A 131 -12.57 -5.80 12.65
CA CYS A 131 -11.60 -5.14 13.52
C CYS A 131 -10.37 -4.62 12.78
N HIS A 132 -10.03 -5.21 11.65
CA HIS A 132 -8.92 -4.84 10.80
C HIS A 132 -9.22 -5.22 9.34
N SER A 133 -8.37 -4.80 8.40
CA SER A 133 -8.50 -5.17 7.00
C SER A 133 -8.58 -6.69 6.82
N TYR A 134 -9.51 -7.16 5.97
CA TYR A 134 -9.59 -8.57 5.58
C TYR A 134 -8.35 -9.01 4.80
N ALA A 135 -7.74 -8.13 4.03
CA ALA A 135 -6.49 -8.41 3.33
C ALA A 135 -5.40 -8.95 4.27
N ARG A 136 -5.36 -8.51 5.53
CA ARG A 136 -4.45 -9.02 6.55
C ARG A 136 -4.65 -10.50 6.86
N VAL A 137 -5.88 -11.00 6.73
CA VAL A 137 -6.20 -12.44 6.86
C VAL A 137 -5.76 -13.18 5.61
N ALA A 138 -6.12 -12.65 4.44
CA ALA A 138 -5.86 -13.26 3.14
C ALA A 138 -4.36 -13.32 2.76
N LEU A 139 -3.54 -12.42 3.30
CA LEU A 139 -2.09 -12.37 3.08
C LEU A 139 -1.31 -13.30 4.03
N GLN A 140 -1.84 -14.50 4.27
CA GLN A 140 -1.22 -15.57 5.05
C GLN A 140 -1.61 -16.92 4.47
N ARG A 141 -0.74 -17.91 4.67
CA ARG A 141 -1.00 -19.34 4.40
C ARG A 141 -0.61 -20.12 5.64
N ARG A 142 -1.45 -21.08 6.07
CA ARG A 142 -1.22 -21.83 7.30
C ARG A 142 -1.69 -23.27 7.20
N THR A 143 -1.14 -24.13 8.06
CA THR A 143 -1.77 -25.43 8.31
C THR A 143 -3.13 -25.26 9.00
N PRO A 144 -4.05 -26.23 8.91
CA PRO A 144 -5.33 -26.19 9.64
C PRO A 144 -5.15 -25.97 11.15
N GLU A 145 -4.16 -26.63 11.74
CA GLU A 145 -3.84 -26.52 13.17
C GLU A 145 -3.35 -25.11 13.52
N ASP A 146 -2.54 -24.49 12.66
CA ASP A 146 -2.02 -23.16 12.94
C ASP A 146 -3.09 -22.08 12.69
N TRP A 147 -4.06 -22.29 11.80
CA TRP A 147 -5.27 -21.45 11.72
C TRP A 147 -6.06 -21.50 13.03
N ALA A 148 -6.26 -22.69 13.60
CA ALA A 148 -6.94 -22.84 14.90
C ALA A 148 -6.15 -22.12 16.01
N HIS A 149 -4.82 -22.26 16.02
CA HIS A 149 -3.96 -21.53 16.95
C HIS A 149 -4.07 -20.00 16.80
N LEU A 150 -4.13 -19.49 15.57
CA LEU A 150 -4.29 -18.05 15.33
C LEU A 150 -5.65 -17.53 15.84
N VAL A 151 -6.74 -18.25 15.60
CA VAL A 151 -8.06 -17.88 16.10
C VAL A 151 -8.07 -17.90 17.63
N ASN A 152 -7.53 -18.94 18.26
CA ASN A 152 -7.40 -19.02 19.72
C ASN A 152 -6.49 -17.92 20.31
N PHE A 153 -5.43 -17.53 19.59
CA PHE A 153 -4.53 -16.44 19.99
C PHE A 153 -5.27 -15.11 20.20
N HIS A 154 -6.33 -14.86 19.43
CA HIS A 154 -7.12 -13.64 19.58
C HIS A 154 -7.74 -13.50 20.98
N LEU A 155 -8.16 -14.61 21.61
CA LEU A 155 -8.69 -14.56 22.99
C LEU A 155 -7.67 -14.04 24.00
N GLY A 156 -6.40 -14.38 23.81
CA GLY A 156 -5.30 -13.98 24.71
C GLY A 156 -4.77 -12.58 24.46
N GLN A 157 -5.05 -11.97 23.32
CA GLN A 157 -4.41 -10.71 22.90
C GLN A 157 -5.40 -9.54 22.77
N PHE A 158 -6.69 -9.83 22.56
CA PHE A 158 -7.70 -8.82 22.23
C PHE A 158 -8.89 -8.90 23.19
N PRO A 159 -8.90 -8.12 24.28
CA PRO A 159 -9.98 -8.15 25.29
C PRO A 159 -11.38 -7.92 24.71
N THR A 160 -11.49 -7.21 23.59
CA THR A 160 -12.77 -6.98 22.91
C THR A 160 -13.44 -8.26 22.42
N LEU A 161 -12.70 -9.36 22.25
CA LEU A 161 -13.29 -10.66 21.94
C LEU A 161 -14.03 -11.31 23.10
N GLU A 162 -13.86 -10.82 24.31
CA GLU A 162 -14.67 -11.26 25.46
C GLU A 162 -16.16 -11.08 25.21
N TYR A 163 -16.57 -9.98 24.59
CA TYR A 163 -17.97 -9.75 24.23
C TYR A 163 -18.51 -10.77 23.22
N GLN A 164 -17.69 -11.17 22.29
CA GLN A 164 -18.04 -12.17 21.28
C GLN A 164 -18.03 -13.59 21.88
N ALA A 165 -17.06 -13.90 22.74
CA ALA A 165 -17.01 -15.17 23.44
C ALA A 165 -18.20 -15.37 24.39
N LEU A 166 -18.78 -14.29 24.93
CA LEU A 166 -19.98 -14.34 25.77
C LEU A 166 -21.28 -14.48 24.98
N ALA A 167 -21.22 -14.54 23.66
CA ALA A 167 -22.35 -14.76 22.75
C ALA A 167 -23.57 -13.81 23.00
N ARG A 168 -23.29 -12.54 23.34
CA ARG A 168 -24.36 -11.58 23.74
C ARG A 168 -25.28 -11.18 22.60
N ASP A 169 -24.78 -11.17 21.37
CA ASP A 169 -25.49 -10.88 20.13
C ASP A 169 -25.53 -12.08 19.19
N ARG A 170 -24.46 -12.88 19.19
CA ARG A 170 -24.26 -14.03 18.30
C ARG A 170 -23.26 -14.98 18.95
N ASP A 171 -23.35 -16.28 18.71
CA ASP A 171 -22.34 -17.25 19.13
C ASP A 171 -21.08 -17.16 18.25
N TRP A 172 -20.35 -16.06 18.39
CA TRP A 172 -19.14 -15.79 17.64
C TRP A 172 -18.07 -16.87 17.80
N TRP A 173 -17.97 -17.45 18.98
CA TRP A 173 -16.94 -18.45 19.25
C TRP A 173 -17.27 -19.79 18.60
N GLY A 174 -18.51 -20.25 18.67
CA GLY A 174 -18.99 -21.44 17.95
C GLY A 174 -18.81 -21.27 16.44
N ILE A 175 -19.21 -20.12 15.90
CA ILE A 175 -19.01 -19.76 14.49
C ILE A 175 -17.53 -19.80 14.11
N ALA A 176 -16.65 -19.24 14.94
CA ALA A 176 -15.21 -19.24 14.67
C ALA A 176 -14.63 -20.65 14.60
N GLN A 177 -15.04 -21.55 15.51
CA GLN A 177 -14.55 -22.93 15.55
C GLN A 177 -15.13 -23.80 14.42
N GLU A 178 -16.44 -23.66 14.14
CA GLU A 178 -17.18 -24.58 13.27
C GLU A 178 -17.20 -24.15 11.81
N GLN A 179 -17.05 -22.84 11.53
CA GLN A 179 -17.18 -22.27 10.17
C GLN A 179 -15.92 -21.56 9.72
N ILE A 180 -15.37 -20.64 10.55
CA ILE A 180 -14.25 -19.78 10.11
C ILE A 180 -12.94 -20.56 10.00
N ILE A 181 -12.57 -21.36 10.99
CA ILE A 181 -11.31 -22.15 10.94
C ILE A 181 -11.31 -23.11 9.75
N PRO A 182 -12.37 -23.91 9.48
CA PRO A 182 -12.43 -24.74 8.28
C PRO A 182 -12.34 -23.94 6.98
N PHE A 183 -13.07 -22.82 6.87
CA PHE A 183 -12.99 -21.94 5.71
C PHE A 183 -11.57 -21.41 5.45
N LEU A 184 -10.88 -20.93 6.50
CA LEU A 184 -9.52 -20.42 6.38
C LEU A 184 -8.52 -21.52 5.98
N ALA A 185 -8.68 -22.72 6.52
CA ALA A 185 -7.84 -23.87 6.21
C ALA A 185 -8.02 -24.34 4.75
N GLU A 186 -9.23 -24.26 4.22
CA GLU A 186 -9.54 -24.61 2.84
C GLU A 186 -9.12 -23.50 1.85
N THR A 187 -9.41 -22.23 2.18
CA THR A 187 -9.18 -21.08 1.27
C THR A 187 -7.72 -20.66 1.23
N TYR A 188 -7.03 -20.71 2.37
CA TYR A 188 -5.65 -20.25 2.55
C TYR A 188 -4.75 -21.34 3.15
N PRO A 189 -4.67 -22.53 2.50
CA PRO A 189 -3.81 -23.63 2.96
C PRO A 189 -2.34 -23.23 2.92
N LEU A 190 -1.50 -23.90 3.70
CA LEU A 190 -0.06 -23.64 3.73
C LEU A 190 0.55 -23.78 2.33
N GLY A 191 0.21 -24.85 1.60
CA GLY A 191 0.82 -25.16 0.31
C GLY A 191 2.33 -25.41 0.39
N ASP A 192 2.97 -25.49 -0.78
CA ASP A 192 4.41 -25.66 -0.90
C ASP A 192 5.16 -24.37 -0.55
N MET A 193 6.40 -24.50 -0.07
CA MET A 193 7.30 -23.37 0.13
C MET A 193 7.76 -22.86 -1.24
N PRO A 194 7.55 -21.56 -1.55
CA PRO A 194 7.95 -21.01 -2.84
C PRO A 194 9.47 -20.90 -2.95
N GLU A 195 9.99 -21.04 -4.16
CA GLU A 195 11.38 -20.71 -4.45
C GLU A 195 11.56 -19.19 -4.46
N ALA A 196 12.61 -18.72 -3.77
CA ALA A 196 12.97 -17.32 -3.81
C ALA A 196 13.46 -16.91 -5.20
N PHE A 197 13.20 -15.67 -5.58
CA PHE A 197 13.73 -15.07 -6.79
C PHE A 197 15.27 -15.13 -6.79
N SER A 198 15.84 -15.65 -7.87
CA SER A 198 17.29 -15.79 -8.06
C SER A 198 17.80 -15.12 -9.34
N GLY A 199 16.92 -14.36 -10.03
CA GLY A 199 17.28 -13.61 -11.23
C GLY A 199 18.07 -12.33 -10.93
N ASP A 200 18.47 -11.62 -12.00
CA ASP A 200 19.06 -10.30 -11.94
C ASP A 200 18.10 -9.28 -12.57
N LEU A 201 17.80 -8.21 -11.85
CA LEU A 201 16.97 -7.10 -12.31
C LEU A 201 17.80 -5.88 -12.70
N SER A 202 19.13 -5.98 -12.76
CA SER A 202 19.98 -4.86 -13.16
C SER A 202 19.64 -4.40 -14.57
N GLY A 203 19.51 -3.09 -14.76
CA GLY A 203 19.18 -2.49 -16.04
C GLY A 203 18.29 -1.27 -15.91
N ARG A 204 17.85 -0.79 -17.07
CA ARG A 204 16.93 0.35 -17.17
C ARG A 204 15.50 -0.16 -17.39
N TYR A 205 14.57 0.59 -16.83
CA TYR A 205 13.13 0.35 -16.90
C TYR A 205 12.43 1.60 -17.39
N VAL A 206 11.49 1.45 -18.30
CA VAL A 206 10.51 2.48 -18.64
C VAL A 206 9.44 2.48 -17.54
N VAL A 207 9.04 3.67 -17.09
CA VAL A 207 8.08 3.84 -15.99
C VAL A 207 6.88 4.62 -16.47
N ALA A 208 5.70 4.17 -16.07
CA ALA A 208 4.45 4.90 -16.20
C ALA A 208 3.60 4.75 -14.94
N GLY A 209 2.76 5.73 -14.67
CA GLY A 209 1.86 5.67 -13.53
C GLY A 209 0.98 6.89 -13.39
N ARG A 210 0.28 6.93 -12.26
CA ARG A 210 -0.64 8.02 -11.94
C ARG A 210 -0.64 8.28 -10.43
N GLN A 211 -0.59 9.55 -10.06
CA GLN A 211 -0.74 9.99 -8.68
C GLN A 211 -2.11 10.68 -8.52
N PRO A 212 -2.99 10.18 -7.64
CA PRO A 212 -4.23 10.85 -7.31
C PRO A 212 -4.03 12.32 -6.93
N GLY A 213 -4.85 13.21 -7.50
CA GLY A 213 -4.77 14.64 -7.31
C GLY A 213 -3.66 15.38 -8.06
N ARG A 214 -2.74 14.65 -8.76
CA ARG A 214 -1.64 15.24 -9.56
C ARG A 214 -1.66 14.82 -11.03
N GLY A 215 -2.19 13.63 -11.32
CA GLY A 215 -2.33 13.14 -12.68
C GLY A 215 -1.33 12.05 -13.07
N ALA A 216 -1.28 11.76 -14.38
CA ALA A 216 -0.39 10.77 -14.96
C ALA A 216 1.05 11.27 -15.01
N TYR A 217 1.99 10.31 -15.03
CA TYR A 217 3.41 10.56 -15.21
C TYR A 217 4.07 9.45 -16.04
N SER A 218 5.17 9.80 -16.69
CA SER A 218 6.12 8.86 -17.28
C SER A 218 7.48 8.99 -16.60
N GLY A 219 8.43 8.11 -16.90
CA GLY A 219 9.76 8.20 -16.31
C GLY A 219 10.65 7.02 -16.60
N SER A 220 11.71 6.91 -15.80
CA SER A 220 12.66 5.81 -15.86
C SER A 220 13.06 5.32 -14.48
N MET A 221 13.42 4.04 -14.38
CA MET A 221 14.03 3.48 -13.19
C MET A 221 15.31 2.73 -13.61
N GLU A 222 16.40 2.98 -12.91
CA GLU A 222 17.66 2.26 -13.09
C GLU A 222 17.95 1.42 -11.86
N LEU A 223 18.28 0.16 -12.06
CA LEU A 223 18.63 -0.81 -11.03
C LEU A 223 20.08 -1.25 -11.25
N ALA A 224 20.92 -1.08 -10.24
CA ALA A 224 22.29 -1.58 -10.24
C ALA A 224 22.48 -2.56 -9.08
N ALA A 225 22.94 -3.78 -9.38
CA ALA A 225 23.18 -4.78 -8.34
C ALA A 225 24.15 -4.29 -7.27
N SER A 226 23.84 -4.52 -6.01
CA SER A 226 24.64 -4.16 -4.84
C SER A 226 24.61 -5.27 -3.78
N ASP A 227 25.48 -5.17 -2.76
CA ASP A 227 25.52 -6.15 -1.66
C ASP A 227 24.19 -6.21 -0.87
N ALA A 228 23.40 -5.13 -0.89
CA ALA A 228 22.12 -5.03 -0.18
C ALA A 228 20.90 -5.38 -1.04
N GLY A 229 21.10 -5.71 -2.33
CA GLY A 229 20.06 -5.91 -3.32
C GLY A 229 20.33 -5.08 -4.56
N TYR A 230 19.69 -3.94 -4.72
CA TYR A 230 19.88 -3.02 -5.84
C TYR A 230 20.00 -1.58 -5.35
N ASP A 231 20.94 -0.84 -5.90
CA ASP A 231 20.89 0.61 -5.88
C ASP A 231 19.88 1.06 -6.93
N VAL A 232 19.00 1.99 -6.56
CA VAL A 232 17.85 2.42 -7.36
C VAL A 232 17.92 3.91 -7.63
N THR A 233 17.76 4.30 -8.90
CA THR A 233 17.47 5.67 -9.31
C THR A 233 16.13 5.68 -10.02
N LEU A 234 15.17 6.47 -9.54
CA LEU A 234 13.83 6.63 -10.09
C LEU A 234 13.62 8.08 -10.51
N GLU A 235 13.28 8.29 -11.78
CA GLU A 235 12.91 9.58 -12.33
C GLU A 235 11.42 9.55 -12.70
N LEU A 236 10.66 10.53 -12.20
CA LEU A 236 9.23 10.70 -12.47
C LEU A 236 9.01 12.07 -13.12
N SER A 237 8.34 12.11 -14.25
CA SER A 237 8.02 13.33 -15.02
C SER A 237 6.51 13.53 -15.07
N PHE A 238 6.04 14.52 -14.33
CA PHE A 238 4.65 14.99 -14.30
C PHE A 238 4.48 16.21 -15.20
N ALA A 239 3.26 16.61 -15.45
CA ALA A 239 2.97 17.84 -16.20
C ALA A 239 3.51 19.10 -15.51
N ASP A 240 3.63 19.11 -14.19
CA ASP A 240 4.10 20.23 -13.36
C ASP A 240 5.60 20.20 -13.04
N GLY A 241 6.33 19.16 -13.45
CA GLY A 241 7.78 19.03 -13.23
C GLY A 241 8.26 17.61 -13.04
N SER A 242 9.57 17.46 -12.86
CA SER A 242 10.21 16.16 -12.70
C SER A 242 10.87 16.01 -11.33
N GLU A 243 10.89 14.79 -10.82
CA GLU A 243 11.47 14.42 -9.53
C GLU A 243 12.40 13.22 -9.71
N THR A 244 13.54 13.24 -8.98
CA THR A 244 14.50 12.13 -8.97
C THR A 244 14.71 11.64 -7.56
N TYR A 245 14.48 10.36 -7.34
CA TYR A 245 14.67 9.67 -6.08
C TYR A 245 15.77 8.63 -6.19
N THR A 246 16.61 8.51 -5.16
CA THR A 246 17.67 7.50 -5.10
C THR A 246 17.62 6.73 -3.79
N GLY A 247 18.06 5.49 -3.80
CA GLY A 247 18.11 4.66 -2.61
C GLY A 247 18.34 3.20 -2.93
N THR A 248 17.74 2.31 -2.15
CA THR A 248 17.95 0.87 -2.30
C THR A 248 16.64 0.11 -2.37
N GLY A 249 16.66 -1.01 -3.08
CA GLY A 249 15.54 -1.94 -3.19
C GLY A 249 16.01 -3.39 -3.22
N LEU A 250 15.08 -4.29 -2.95
CA LEU A 250 15.33 -5.73 -3.05
C LEU A 250 14.04 -6.51 -3.31
N VAL A 251 14.20 -7.72 -3.83
CA VAL A 251 13.12 -8.69 -3.98
C VAL A 251 13.12 -9.61 -2.78
N TYR A 252 11.97 -9.80 -2.16
CA TYR A 252 11.71 -10.82 -1.16
C TYR A 252 10.96 -11.99 -1.78
N GLY A 253 11.28 -13.20 -1.32
CA GLY A 253 10.59 -14.40 -1.74
C GLY A 253 10.53 -14.55 -3.25
N ALA A 254 9.38 -14.92 -3.78
CA ALA A 254 9.19 -15.25 -5.20
C ALA A 254 9.00 -14.03 -6.12
N GLY A 255 8.93 -12.79 -5.58
CA GLY A 255 8.71 -11.62 -6.45
C GLY A 255 8.16 -10.38 -5.75
N GLU A 256 8.29 -10.27 -4.44
CA GLU A 256 7.81 -9.11 -3.68
C GLU A 256 8.89 -8.02 -3.61
N TRP A 257 8.81 -7.02 -4.46
CA TRP A 257 9.74 -5.88 -4.48
C TRP A 257 9.44 -4.88 -3.36
N ARG A 258 10.48 -4.44 -2.68
CA ARG A 258 10.44 -3.33 -1.72
C ARG A 258 11.63 -2.42 -1.92
N ALA A 259 11.37 -1.10 -1.98
CA ALA A 259 12.44 -0.10 -2.01
C ALA A 259 12.15 1.07 -1.08
N THR A 260 13.22 1.72 -0.66
CA THR A 260 13.17 3.00 0.06
C THR A 260 14.09 3.97 -0.66
N LEU A 261 13.52 5.04 -1.19
CA LEU A 261 14.21 6.04 -2.01
C LEU A 261 13.99 7.42 -1.42
N SER A 262 14.93 8.34 -1.64
CA SER A 262 14.84 9.69 -1.10
C SER A 262 15.25 10.76 -2.13
N ALA A 263 14.62 11.92 -2.01
CA ALA A 263 14.96 13.15 -2.72
C ALA A 263 14.93 14.30 -1.69
N GLY A 264 16.10 14.79 -1.29
CA GLY A 264 16.19 15.74 -0.18
C GLY A 264 15.59 15.19 1.12
N ASP A 265 14.62 15.90 1.70
CA ASP A 265 13.94 15.50 2.94
C ASP A 265 12.74 14.56 2.71
N VAL A 266 12.36 14.31 1.45
CA VAL A 266 11.26 13.43 1.10
C VAL A 266 11.78 12.01 0.93
N THR A 267 11.19 11.06 1.65
CA THR A 267 11.44 9.63 1.50
C THR A 267 10.18 8.96 0.97
N ILE A 268 10.32 8.18 -0.08
CA ILE A 268 9.26 7.33 -0.62
C ILE A 268 9.57 5.85 -0.41
N ARG A 269 8.53 5.05 -0.38
CA ARG A 269 8.61 3.59 -0.36
C ARG A 269 7.92 3.04 -1.59
N GLN A 270 8.48 1.98 -2.15
CA GLN A 270 7.85 1.19 -3.20
C GLN A 270 7.43 -0.16 -2.65
N VAL A 271 6.23 -0.57 -2.98
CA VAL A 271 5.69 -1.91 -2.77
C VAL A 271 5.15 -2.36 -4.12
N MET A 272 5.83 -3.31 -4.74
CA MET A 272 5.47 -3.79 -6.06
C MET A 272 5.61 -5.31 -6.14
N ALA A 273 4.94 -5.90 -7.13
CA ALA A 273 5.10 -7.30 -7.53
C ALA A 273 5.96 -7.38 -8.77
N LEU A 274 6.79 -8.41 -8.85
CA LEU A 274 7.58 -8.75 -10.02
C LEU A 274 6.86 -9.86 -10.81
N GLU A 275 6.49 -9.56 -12.04
CA GLU A 275 5.91 -10.52 -12.98
C GLU A 275 6.66 -10.48 -14.30
N GLY A 276 7.47 -11.51 -14.55
CA GLY A 276 8.34 -11.54 -15.71
C GLY A 276 9.34 -10.38 -15.72
N ALA A 277 9.22 -9.47 -16.68
CA ALA A 277 10.09 -8.30 -16.84
C ALA A 277 9.46 -6.99 -16.30
N GLU A 278 8.41 -7.09 -15.53
CA GLU A 278 7.61 -5.97 -15.06
C GLU A 278 7.49 -5.95 -13.54
N LEU A 279 7.64 -4.76 -12.96
CA LEU A 279 7.37 -4.44 -11.58
C LEU A 279 6.14 -3.54 -11.54
N SER A 280 5.07 -3.95 -10.85
CA SER A 280 3.83 -3.19 -10.74
C SER A 280 3.32 -3.10 -9.31
N GLY A 281 2.77 -1.95 -8.94
CA GLY A 281 2.25 -1.69 -7.61
C GLY A 281 2.16 -0.21 -7.29
N ARG A 282 2.67 0.21 -6.13
CA ARG A 282 2.57 1.60 -5.69
C ARG A 282 3.84 2.10 -5.02
N TRP A 283 4.12 3.40 -5.20
CA TRP A 283 5.02 4.17 -4.35
C TRP A 283 4.23 5.15 -3.46
N PHE A 284 4.74 5.45 -2.27
CA PHE A 284 4.11 6.40 -1.35
C PHE A 284 5.12 7.09 -0.45
N VAL A 285 4.77 8.30 0.02
CA VAL A 285 5.62 9.09 0.92
C VAL A 285 5.60 8.48 2.32
N ALA A 286 6.78 8.21 2.87
CA ALA A 286 6.91 7.64 4.20
C ALA A 286 6.37 8.59 5.28
N GLY A 287 5.38 8.12 6.04
CA GLY A 287 4.68 8.93 7.04
C GLY A 287 3.49 9.73 6.51
N GLU A 288 3.32 9.77 5.19
CA GLU A 288 2.14 10.35 4.52
C GLU A 288 1.58 9.34 3.51
N ASP A 289 1.26 8.14 3.97
CA ASP A 289 0.95 6.97 3.16
C ASP A 289 -0.17 7.21 2.10
N ALA A 290 -1.05 8.20 2.30
CA ALA A 290 -2.05 8.61 1.32
C ALA A 290 -1.45 9.33 0.09
N THR A 291 -0.26 9.93 0.24
CA THR A 291 0.45 10.59 -0.85
C THR A 291 1.31 9.57 -1.60
N GLY A 292 1.06 9.38 -2.87
CA GLY A 292 1.78 8.42 -3.70
C GLY A 292 1.02 8.10 -4.98
N GLY A 293 1.56 7.24 -5.81
CA GLY A 293 0.96 6.89 -7.10
C GLY A 293 1.15 5.42 -7.46
N ASP A 294 0.26 4.91 -8.30
CA ASP A 294 0.43 3.61 -8.93
C ASP A 294 1.61 3.69 -9.91
N ILE A 295 2.38 2.62 -10.00
CA ILE A 295 3.58 2.54 -10.81
C ILE A 295 3.66 1.21 -11.54
N VAL A 296 4.00 1.28 -12.82
CA VAL A 296 4.45 0.17 -13.62
C VAL A 296 5.85 0.50 -14.13
N ALA A 297 6.80 -0.40 -13.90
CA ALA A 297 8.16 -0.29 -14.39
C ALA A 297 8.50 -1.56 -15.18
N ARG A 298 8.79 -1.42 -16.48
CA ARG A 298 9.06 -2.54 -17.38
C ARG A 298 10.49 -2.45 -17.91
N ALA A 299 11.22 -3.56 -17.88
CA ALA A 299 12.60 -3.59 -18.37
C ALA A 299 12.67 -3.12 -19.83
N GLU A 300 13.60 -2.19 -20.12
CA GLU A 300 13.68 -1.50 -21.42
C GLU A 300 13.91 -2.46 -22.59
N ASP A 301 14.60 -3.58 -22.34
CA ASP A 301 14.88 -4.64 -23.29
C ASP A 301 13.80 -5.74 -23.36
N ALA A 302 12.72 -5.60 -22.61
CA ALA A 302 11.59 -6.54 -22.64
C ALA A 302 10.82 -6.47 -23.96
N ALA A 303 10.02 -7.50 -24.20
CA ALA A 303 9.15 -7.54 -25.38
C ALA A 303 8.28 -6.28 -25.49
N PRO A 304 7.93 -5.83 -26.72
CA PRO A 304 7.15 -4.63 -26.93
C PRO A 304 5.83 -4.63 -26.14
N ALA A 305 5.58 -3.53 -25.41
CA ALA A 305 4.32 -3.32 -24.69
C ALA A 305 4.10 -1.84 -24.38
N ILE A 306 2.86 -1.40 -24.42
CA ILE A 306 2.44 -0.09 -23.94
C ILE A 306 2.03 -0.26 -22.46
N ILE A 307 2.72 0.45 -21.54
CA ILE A 307 2.42 0.42 -20.10
C ILE A 307 1.70 1.68 -19.62
N GLY A 308 1.67 2.74 -20.40
CA GLY A 308 0.97 3.99 -20.11
C GLY A 308 0.38 4.64 -21.34
N MET A 309 -0.76 5.32 -21.21
CA MET A 309 -1.38 6.15 -22.23
C MET A 309 -2.02 7.36 -21.56
N ASN A 310 -1.66 8.56 -22.02
CA ASN A 310 -2.15 9.79 -21.44
C ASN A 310 -2.42 10.87 -22.50
N PRO A 311 -3.67 11.39 -22.61
CA PRO A 311 -4.87 10.90 -21.94
C PRO A 311 -5.30 9.53 -22.46
N ALA A 312 -6.06 8.79 -21.62
CA ALA A 312 -6.66 7.52 -21.99
C ALA A 312 -8.08 7.68 -22.61
N ALA A 313 -8.58 8.92 -22.64
CA ALA A 313 -9.86 9.26 -23.26
C ALA A 313 -9.74 10.58 -24.03
N ILE A 314 -10.42 10.66 -25.18
CA ILE A 314 -10.44 11.84 -26.07
C ILE A 314 -11.87 12.17 -26.46
N ALA A 315 -12.16 13.47 -26.65
CA ALA A 315 -13.48 13.88 -27.14
C ALA A 315 -13.62 13.62 -28.64
N ALA A 316 -14.78 13.09 -29.04
CA ALA A 316 -15.11 12.79 -30.43
C ALA A 316 -15.01 14.04 -31.33
N GLY A 317 -14.51 13.84 -32.55
CA GLY A 317 -14.28 14.90 -33.53
C GLY A 317 -13.12 15.85 -33.21
N ASN A 318 -12.48 15.73 -32.04
CA ASN A 318 -11.32 16.55 -31.66
C ASN A 318 -10.01 15.78 -31.91
N THR A 319 -8.98 16.51 -32.35
CA THR A 319 -7.62 15.96 -32.42
C THR A 319 -6.91 16.24 -31.10
N THR A 320 -6.47 15.17 -30.43
CA THR A 320 -5.81 15.25 -29.11
C THR A 320 -4.42 14.60 -29.18
N GLU A 321 -3.43 15.22 -28.52
CA GLU A 321 -2.12 14.59 -28.33
C GLU A 321 -2.24 13.52 -27.26
N VAL A 322 -1.91 12.27 -27.62
CA VAL A 322 -1.91 11.09 -26.76
C VAL A 322 -0.48 10.59 -26.66
N THR A 323 0.05 10.53 -25.45
CA THR A 323 1.38 9.99 -25.17
C THR A 323 1.24 8.51 -24.82
N LEU A 324 1.94 7.66 -25.54
CA LEU A 324 2.12 6.24 -25.24
C LEU A 324 3.48 6.07 -24.56
N THR A 325 3.51 5.45 -23.40
CA THR A 325 4.75 5.08 -22.69
C THR A 325 4.87 3.56 -22.69
N GLY A 326 6.07 3.03 -23.00
CA GLY A 326 6.25 1.58 -23.07
C GLY A 326 7.61 1.14 -23.58
N THR A 327 7.74 -0.15 -23.87
CA THR A 327 8.97 -0.76 -24.38
C THR A 327 8.81 -1.16 -25.85
N GLY A 328 9.90 -1.11 -26.62
CA GLY A 328 9.92 -1.54 -28.02
C GLY A 328 8.94 -0.78 -28.92
N LEU A 329 8.62 0.48 -28.58
CA LEU A 329 7.73 1.33 -29.37
C LEU A 329 8.42 1.74 -30.65
N SER A 330 8.12 1.02 -31.74
CA SER A 330 8.66 1.28 -33.08
C SER A 330 7.70 0.86 -34.16
N GLY A 331 7.63 1.60 -35.26
CA GLY A 331 6.76 1.31 -36.38
C GLY A 331 5.65 2.34 -36.57
N GLU A 332 4.44 1.89 -36.81
CA GLU A 332 3.28 2.73 -37.08
C GLU A 332 2.16 2.44 -36.08
N ALA A 333 1.29 3.43 -35.82
CA ALA A 333 0.08 3.21 -35.05
C ALA A 333 -0.85 2.22 -35.78
N VAL A 334 -1.25 1.16 -35.07
CA VAL A 334 -2.24 0.21 -35.56
C VAL A 334 -3.59 0.61 -34.98
N LEU A 335 -4.47 1.08 -35.84
CA LEU A 335 -5.73 1.70 -35.44
C LEU A 335 -6.92 0.91 -36.01
N PRO A 336 -7.97 0.72 -35.22
CA PRO A 336 -9.25 0.22 -35.73
C PRO A 336 -9.95 1.30 -36.57
N GLU A 337 -10.99 0.86 -37.32
CA GLU A 337 -11.87 1.78 -38.06
C GLU A 337 -12.48 2.81 -37.09
N GLY A 338 -12.51 4.08 -37.51
CA GLY A 338 -13.03 5.20 -36.69
C GLY A 338 -11.95 5.99 -35.94
N LEU A 339 -10.70 5.54 -35.92
CA LEU A 339 -9.57 6.32 -35.42
C LEU A 339 -8.62 6.71 -36.55
N SER A 340 -8.02 7.89 -36.39
CA SER A 340 -6.85 8.31 -37.17
C SER A 340 -5.76 8.83 -36.24
N ALA A 341 -4.48 8.63 -36.59
CA ALA A 341 -3.36 9.14 -35.81
C ALA A 341 -2.23 9.62 -36.72
N GLU A 342 -1.47 10.60 -36.23
CA GLU A 342 -0.23 11.11 -36.82
C GLU A 342 0.85 11.12 -35.74
N ILE A 343 2.04 10.61 -36.05
CA ILE A 343 3.19 10.62 -35.12
C ILE A 343 3.73 12.04 -35.03
N VAL A 344 3.80 12.57 -33.79
CA VAL A 344 4.38 13.87 -33.47
C VAL A 344 5.85 13.72 -33.10
N SER A 345 6.15 12.76 -32.23
CA SER A 345 7.49 12.43 -31.80
C SER A 345 7.60 10.96 -31.40
N GLU A 346 8.81 10.42 -31.52
CA GLU A 346 9.13 9.04 -31.17
C GLU A 346 10.47 8.98 -30.45
N SER A 347 10.51 8.21 -29.38
CA SER A 347 11.71 7.87 -28.62
C SER A 347 11.62 6.42 -28.11
N PRO A 348 12.69 5.80 -27.63
CA PRO A 348 12.66 4.39 -27.23
C PRO A 348 11.62 4.00 -26.19
N GLY A 349 11.21 4.92 -25.32
CA GLY A 349 10.24 4.67 -24.24
C GLY A 349 8.95 5.44 -24.37
N GLU A 350 8.79 6.29 -25.40
CA GLU A 350 7.64 7.19 -25.51
C GLU A 350 7.34 7.55 -26.97
N VAL A 351 6.08 7.54 -27.32
CA VAL A 351 5.57 8.01 -28.61
C VAL A 351 4.42 8.96 -28.37
N VAL A 352 4.46 10.13 -29.02
CA VAL A 352 3.36 11.10 -28.98
C VAL A 352 2.62 11.06 -30.31
N LEU A 353 1.31 10.82 -30.24
CA LEU A 353 0.41 10.74 -31.38
C LEU A 353 -0.61 11.88 -31.33
N LYS A 354 -0.94 12.49 -32.46
CA LYS A 354 -2.19 13.23 -32.63
C LYS A 354 -3.28 12.25 -33.06
N VAL A 355 -4.21 12.00 -32.17
CA VAL A 355 -5.30 11.04 -32.39
C VAL A 355 -6.62 11.77 -32.56
N THR A 356 -7.43 11.35 -33.53
CA THR A 356 -8.80 11.79 -33.74
C THR A 356 -9.71 10.57 -33.80
N GLY A 357 -10.75 10.54 -32.99
CA GLY A 357 -11.83 9.56 -33.01
C GLY A 357 -13.13 10.24 -33.41
N GLU A 358 -13.88 9.66 -34.34
CA GLU A 358 -15.09 10.27 -34.89
C GLU A 358 -16.37 9.84 -34.16
N THR A 359 -16.34 8.65 -33.53
CA THR A 359 -17.54 8.05 -32.94
C THR A 359 -17.23 7.59 -31.52
N GLU A 360 -18.17 7.78 -30.62
CA GLU A 360 -18.10 7.33 -29.25
C GLU A 360 -17.90 5.80 -29.15
N GLY A 361 -17.06 5.37 -28.21
CA GLY A 361 -16.76 3.97 -27.96
C GLY A 361 -15.37 3.71 -27.43
N THR A 362 -15.02 2.43 -27.32
CA THR A 362 -13.70 1.97 -26.90
C THR A 362 -12.94 1.41 -28.09
N TYR A 363 -11.67 1.77 -28.22
CA TYR A 363 -10.85 1.48 -29.38
C TYR A 363 -9.50 0.89 -28.97
N ALA A 364 -9.22 -0.33 -29.41
CA ALA A 364 -7.91 -0.94 -29.22
C ALA A 364 -6.85 -0.13 -29.99
N LEU A 365 -5.86 0.38 -29.26
CA LEU A 365 -4.73 1.11 -29.84
C LEU A 365 -3.45 0.36 -29.58
N SER A 366 -2.66 0.12 -30.63
CA SER A 366 -1.31 -0.44 -30.51
C SER A 366 -0.33 0.34 -31.39
N PHE A 367 0.96 0.18 -31.11
CA PHE A 367 2.04 0.84 -31.85
C PHE A 367 3.09 -0.19 -32.25
N GLY A 368 3.21 -0.46 -33.55
CA GLY A 368 3.98 -1.59 -34.05
C GLY A 368 3.47 -2.90 -33.42
N ASP A 369 4.38 -3.65 -32.82
CA ASP A 369 4.09 -4.88 -32.10
C ASP A 369 3.69 -4.66 -30.62
N ALA A 370 3.74 -3.42 -30.14
CA ALA A 370 3.39 -3.09 -28.76
C ALA A 370 1.87 -2.92 -28.62
N ALA A 371 1.25 -3.75 -27.78
CA ALA A 371 -0.15 -3.67 -27.41
C ALA A 371 -0.33 -3.14 -26.00
N ARG A 372 -1.53 -2.70 -25.67
CA ARG A 372 -1.93 -2.21 -24.36
C ARG A 372 -3.06 -3.07 -23.76
N PRO A 373 -3.09 -3.27 -22.43
CA PRO A 373 -4.17 -3.99 -21.76
C PRO A 373 -5.52 -3.25 -21.71
N SER A 374 -5.55 -1.92 -21.94
CA SER A 374 -6.78 -1.11 -21.93
C SER A 374 -6.90 -0.25 -23.19
N ASP A 375 -8.13 -0.07 -23.67
CA ASP A 375 -8.43 0.67 -24.88
C ASP A 375 -8.43 2.20 -24.69
N LEU A 376 -8.29 2.96 -25.78
CA LEU A 376 -8.57 4.38 -25.82
C LEU A 376 -10.08 4.59 -25.83
N VAL A 377 -10.59 5.46 -24.97
CA VAL A 377 -11.99 5.86 -24.96
C VAL A 377 -12.18 7.11 -25.84
N VAL A 378 -13.19 7.08 -26.72
CA VAL A 378 -13.69 8.25 -27.44
C VAL A 378 -15.07 8.55 -26.88
N TYR A 379 -15.33 9.78 -26.45
CA TYR A 379 -16.59 10.16 -25.82
C TYR A 379 -17.19 11.41 -26.49
N ASP A 380 -18.51 11.47 -26.62
CA ASP A 380 -19.21 12.63 -27.18
C ASP A 380 -19.39 13.76 -26.15
N GLY A 381 -19.55 13.42 -24.87
CA GLY A 381 -19.74 14.35 -23.78
C GLY A 381 -19.46 13.74 -22.42
N ILE A 382 -19.47 14.58 -21.40
CA ILE A 382 -19.44 14.15 -19.99
C ILE A 382 -20.84 14.31 -19.44
N ASP A 383 -21.51 13.18 -19.15
CA ASP A 383 -22.91 13.16 -18.72
C ASP A 383 -23.03 13.22 -17.19
N ARG A 384 -22.08 12.64 -16.50
CA ARG A 384 -22.03 12.60 -15.04
C ARG A 384 -20.62 12.52 -14.50
N ILE A 385 -20.49 12.84 -13.23
CA ILE A 385 -19.29 12.53 -12.45
C ILE A 385 -19.64 11.64 -11.27
N SER A 386 -18.67 10.89 -10.80
CA SER A 386 -18.71 10.16 -9.53
C SER A 386 -17.49 10.54 -8.67
N ILE A 387 -17.55 10.28 -7.38
CA ILE A 387 -16.38 10.42 -6.50
C ILE A 387 -15.87 9.04 -6.11
N VAL A 388 -14.57 8.85 -6.21
CA VAL A 388 -13.90 7.62 -5.77
C VAL A 388 -12.93 7.97 -4.65
N PRO A 389 -13.03 7.29 -3.48
CA PRO A 389 -14.07 6.32 -3.11
C PRO A 389 -15.39 7.01 -2.72
N GLU A 390 -16.52 6.31 -2.86
CA GLU A 390 -17.83 6.82 -2.41
C GLU A 390 -17.90 6.97 -0.89
N VAL A 391 -17.15 6.16 -0.15
CA VAL A 391 -17.04 6.21 1.31
C VAL A 391 -15.57 6.16 1.71
N ALA A 392 -15.14 7.12 2.50
CA ALA A 392 -13.76 7.18 2.98
C ALA A 392 -13.68 7.35 4.50
N MET A 393 -12.49 7.09 5.03
CA MET A 393 -12.17 7.28 6.44
C MET A 393 -10.86 8.06 6.61
N ALA A 394 -10.95 9.21 7.28
CA ALA A 394 -9.79 9.95 7.76
C ALA A 394 -9.63 9.76 9.28
N ARG A 395 -8.45 10.05 9.82
CA ARG A 395 -8.19 9.94 11.27
C ARG A 395 -7.50 11.18 11.79
N ILE A 396 -8.07 11.76 12.83
CA ILE A 396 -7.42 12.86 13.56
C ILE A 396 -6.11 12.35 14.18
N GLY A 397 -5.15 13.24 14.34
CA GLY A 397 -3.83 12.88 14.87
C GLY A 397 -2.94 14.10 15.09
N GLY A 398 -1.67 13.86 15.39
CA GLY A 398 -0.70 14.93 15.61
C GLY A 398 -0.86 15.60 16.98
N ASN A 399 -0.71 16.92 17.06
CA ASN A 399 -0.71 17.73 18.31
C ASN A 399 0.34 17.28 19.34
N GLY A 400 1.53 16.85 18.87
CA GLY A 400 2.58 16.31 19.72
C GLY A 400 2.35 14.88 20.23
N GLY A 401 1.26 14.23 19.81
CA GLY A 401 1.00 12.82 20.06
C GLY A 401 1.81 11.90 19.13
N PRO A 402 1.96 10.62 19.49
CA PRO A 402 2.81 9.69 18.74
C PRO A 402 2.14 9.19 17.45
N ILE A 403 0.85 9.47 17.24
CA ILE A 403 0.08 8.98 16.10
C ILE A 403 -0.18 10.14 15.14
N PRO A 404 0.30 10.07 13.89
CA PRO A 404 0.07 11.11 12.90
C PRO A 404 -1.40 11.13 12.44
N LYS A 405 -1.77 12.21 11.75
CA LYS A 405 -3.02 12.29 11.00
C LYS A 405 -3.01 11.26 9.87
N VAL A 406 -4.19 10.74 9.53
CA VAL A 406 -4.39 9.91 8.32
C VAL A 406 -5.37 10.64 7.42
N PRO A 407 -4.89 11.29 6.34
CA PRO A 407 -5.72 11.94 5.35
C PRO A 407 -6.58 10.94 4.58
N ALA A 408 -7.64 11.44 3.92
CA ALA A 408 -8.34 10.71 2.87
C ALA A 408 -8.10 11.41 1.53
N GLN A 409 -8.00 10.64 0.46
CA GLN A 409 -7.86 11.14 -0.91
C GLN A 409 -9.13 10.79 -1.69
N PHE A 410 -9.66 11.76 -2.42
CA PHE A 410 -10.79 11.61 -3.32
C PHE A 410 -10.39 12.00 -4.73
N GLU A 411 -11.08 11.44 -5.72
CA GLU A 411 -10.99 11.84 -7.12
C GLU A 411 -12.39 11.94 -7.72
N ALA A 412 -12.60 12.95 -8.58
CA ALA A 412 -13.78 13.06 -9.41
C ALA A 412 -13.53 12.31 -10.73
N TRP A 413 -14.40 11.37 -11.06
CA TRP A 413 -14.32 10.58 -12.29
C TRP A 413 -15.47 10.92 -13.21
N ALA A 414 -15.14 11.27 -14.44
CA ALA A 414 -16.09 11.59 -15.50
C ALA A 414 -16.53 10.32 -16.26
N TRP A 415 -17.77 10.33 -16.69
CA TRP A 415 -18.42 9.24 -17.41
C TRP A 415 -19.27 9.78 -18.57
N SER A 416 -19.29 9.07 -19.68
CA SER A 416 -20.38 9.11 -20.66
C SER A 416 -21.34 7.96 -20.37
N ASN A 417 -22.64 8.21 -20.47
CA ASN A 417 -23.67 7.17 -20.29
C ASN A 417 -23.86 6.28 -21.54
N GLY A 418 -22.94 6.40 -22.52
CA GLY A 418 -22.98 5.59 -23.72
C GLY A 418 -24.16 5.85 -24.64
N PRO A 419 -24.36 5.00 -25.66
CA PRO A 419 -25.39 5.17 -26.67
C PRO A 419 -26.84 5.10 -26.17
N ASP A 420 -27.11 4.45 -25.04
CA ASP A 420 -28.47 4.35 -24.49
C ASP A 420 -28.84 5.58 -23.62
N GLY A 421 -27.85 6.38 -23.21
CA GLY A 421 -28.00 7.58 -22.38
C GLY A 421 -28.43 7.32 -20.94
N GLU A 422 -28.51 6.05 -20.51
CA GLU A 422 -28.92 5.67 -19.16
C GLU A 422 -27.67 5.41 -18.28
N PRO A 423 -27.60 5.96 -17.07
CA PRO A 423 -26.42 5.78 -16.21
C PRO A 423 -26.37 4.38 -15.57
N ALA A 424 -25.17 3.89 -15.33
CA ALA A 424 -24.85 2.60 -14.69
C ALA A 424 -25.30 1.38 -15.50
N THR A 425 -25.10 1.44 -16.81
CA THR A 425 -25.32 0.36 -17.78
C THR A 425 -24.00 -0.19 -18.32
N ASP A 426 -24.04 -1.29 -19.05
CA ASP A 426 -22.83 -1.98 -19.54
C ASP A 426 -22.10 -1.22 -20.67
N ASP A 427 -22.73 -0.21 -21.27
CA ASP A 427 -22.17 0.63 -22.34
C ASP A 427 -21.65 1.99 -21.83
N ASP A 428 -21.70 2.25 -20.51
CA ASP A 428 -21.07 3.41 -19.90
C ASP A 428 -19.57 3.45 -20.20
N LEU A 429 -19.07 4.65 -20.54
CA LEU A 429 -17.66 4.86 -20.80
C LEU A 429 -17.00 5.61 -19.64
N ALA A 430 -15.99 4.97 -19.04
CA ALA A 430 -15.15 5.62 -18.04
C ALA A 430 -14.14 6.55 -18.73
N ILE A 431 -14.37 7.85 -18.67
CA ILE A 431 -13.48 8.85 -19.25
C ILE A 431 -12.22 9.04 -18.42
N GLY A 432 -12.35 8.96 -17.10
CA GLY A 432 -11.24 9.08 -16.17
C GLY A 432 -11.38 10.24 -15.20
N ALA A 433 -10.31 10.49 -14.43
CA ALA A 433 -10.32 11.56 -13.45
C ALA A 433 -10.30 12.95 -14.10
N VAL A 434 -11.09 13.85 -13.54
CA VAL A 434 -11.21 15.23 -13.97
C VAL A 434 -10.96 16.19 -12.81
N GLU A 435 -10.51 17.41 -13.14
CA GLU A 435 -10.42 18.47 -12.15
C GLU A 435 -11.81 18.88 -11.69
N ALA A 436 -12.01 19.05 -10.38
CA ALA A 436 -13.26 19.46 -9.78
C ALA A 436 -13.03 20.46 -8.66
N ALA A 437 -14.03 21.30 -8.40
CA ALA A 437 -14.08 22.11 -7.20
C ALA A 437 -14.58 21.27 -6.04
N TRP A 438 -13.83 21.27 -4.92
CA TRP A 438 -14.10 20.43 -3.76
C TRP A 438 -14.63 21.21 -2.59
N THR A 439 -15.68 20.70 -1.94
CA THR A 439 -16.24 21.28 -0.71
C THR A 439 -16.54 20.20 0.31
N THR A 440 -16.63 20.63 1.58
CA THR A 440 -17.00 19.77 2.72
C THR A 440 -18.21 20.39 3.41
N ASP A 441 -19.21 19.57 3.74
CA ASP A 441 -20.37 19.95 4.53
C ASP A 441 -20.69 18.87 5.57
N ASN A 442 -21.64 19.16 6.46
CA ASN A 442 -22.16 18.20 7.41
C ASN A 442 -22.99 17.14 6.68
N TRP A 443 -22.83 15.86 7.08
CA TRP A 443 -23.54 14.76 6.42
C TRP A 443 -25.05 14.83 6.67
N ASP A 444 -25.45 15.10 7.92
CA ASP A 444 -26.83 15.13 8.38
C ASP A 444 -27.06 16.20 9.45
N GLU A 445 -28.31 16.28 9.96
CA GLU A 445 -28.70 17.25 10.98
C GLU A 445 -27.91 17.06 12.29
N ALA A 446 -27.59 15.82 12.67
CA ALA A 446 -26.82 15.54 13.89
C ALA A 446 -25.37 16.04 13.76
N ALA A 447 -24.75 15.88 12.60
CA ALA A 447 -23.44 16.44 12.30
C ALA A 447 -23.46 17.98 12.30
N ALA A 448 -24.55 18.58 11.81
CA ALA A 448 -24.73 20.05 11.80
C ALA A 448 -24.92 20.63 13.21
N GLU A 449 -25.66 19.94 14.11
CA GLU A 449 -25.84 20.36 15.50
C GLU A 449 -24.50 20.47 16.28
N VAL A 450 -23.52 19.63 15.92
CA VAL A 450 -22.18 19.62 16.55
C VAL A 450 -21.10 20.26 15.68
N GLU A 451 -21.48 20.89 14.56
CA GLU A 451 -20.63 21.65 13.64
C GLU A 451 -19.45 20.81 13.09
N ASP A 452 -19.69 19.55 12.67
CA ASP A 452 -18.65 18.63 12.24
C ASP A 452 -17.79 19.20 11.09
N ALA A 453 -18.41 19.77 10.05
CA ALA A 453 -17.72 20.35 8.91
C ALA A 453 -16.75 21.48 9.29
N LYS A 454 -17.03 22.18 10.38
CA LYS A 454 -16.18 23.27 10.86
C LYS A 454 -14.91 22.79 11.58
N TYR A 455 -15.00 21.64 12.26
CA TYR A 455 -13.95 21.20 13.17
C TYR A 455 -13.21 19.95 12.74
N ALA A 456 -13.77 19.12 11.84
CA ALA A 456 -13.22 17.80 11.54
C ALA A 456 -12.00 17.81 10.61
N GLY A 457 -11.78 18.90 9.87
CA GLY A 457 -10.67 19.05 8.91
C GLY A 457 -11.06 19.90 7.70
N SER A 458 -10.27 19.79 6.64
CA SER A 458 -10.51 20.53 5.39
C SER A 458 -10.09 19.72 4.18
N ILE A 459 -10.80 19.89 3.06
CA ILE A 459 -10.43 19.35 1.75
C ILE A 459 -9.77 20.44 0.91
N ASP A 460 -8.72 20.07 0.18
CA ASP A 460 -8.09 20.98 -0.80
C ASP A 460 -8.59 20.69 -2.23
N GLN A 461 -8.13 21.47 -3.19
CA GLN A 461 -8.58 21.36 -4.59
C GLN A 461 -7.97 20.15 -5.33
N THR A 462 -7.10 19.39 -4.70
CA THR A 462 -6.63 18.08 -5.20
C THR A 462 -7.49 16.90 -4.71
N GLY A 463 -8.59 17.18 -3.99
CA GLY A 463 -9.45 16.16 -3.40
C GLY A 463 -8.87 15.52 -2.14
N ARG A 464 -7.81 16.10 -1.54
CA ARG A 464 -7.20 15.60 -0.31
C ARG A 464 -7.85 16.21 0.92
N PHE A 465 -8.51 15.39 1.71
CA PHE A 465 -9.01 15.79 3.02
C PHE A 465 -7.96 15.59 4.09
N THR A 466 -7.55 16.67 4.75
CA THR A 466 -6.62 16.64 5.89
C THR A 466 -7.43 16.76 7.18
N PRO A 467 -7.48 15.71 8.02
CA PRO A 467 -8.23 15.75 9.27
C PRO A 467 -7.61 16.72 10.28
N ALA A 468 -8.42 17.17 11.21
CA ALA A 468 -7.99 18.08 12.27
C ALA A 468 -7.04 17.40 13.28
N GLY A 469 -6.51 18.19 14.22
CA GLY A 469 -5.66 17.69 15.30
C GLY A 469 -6.45 16.85 16.30
N ALA A 470 -5.78 15.85 16.91
CA ALA A 470 -6.34 15.05 17.99
C ALA A 470 -6.42 15.85 19.30
N GLY A 471 -7.30 15.38 20.19
CA GLY A 471 -7.48 15.92 21.54
C GLY A 471 -8.80 16.70 21.68
N PRO A 472 -9.15 17.08 22.93
CA PRO A 472 -10.37 17.80 23.20
C PRO A 472 -10.33 19.20 22.56
N ASN A 473 -11.45 19.61 22.01
CA ASN A 473 -11.64 20.95 21.45
C ASN A 473 -12.61 21.74 22.35
N PRO A 474 -12.12 22.74 23.10
CA PRO A 474 -13.00 23.50 24.01
C PRO A 474 -14.04 24.37 23.29
N GLU A 475 -13.88 24.59 21.97
CA GLU A 475 -14.84 25.33 21.16
C GLU A 475 -16.03 24.46 20.73
N ARG A 476 -15.89 23.14 20.80
CA ARG A 476 -16.98 22.19 20.48
C ARG A 476 -17.91 21.97 21.65
N VAL A 477 -19.13 21.61 21.34
CA VAL A 477 -20.13 21.20 22.34
C VAL A 477 -19.55 20.11 23.26
N MET A 478 -19.60 20.34 24.55
CA MET A 478 -19.05 19.45 25.60
C MET A 478 -17.52 19.24 25.53
N GLY A 479 -16.78 20.05 24.77
CA GLY A 479 -15.34 19.90 24.64
C GLY A 479 -14.92 18.59 23.97
N THR A 480 -15.71 18.07 23.04
CA THR A 480 -15.42 16.84 22.31
C THR A 480 -14.20 17.00 21.39
N ASN A 481 -13.69 15.88 20.87
CA ASN A 481 -12.58 15.92 19.90
C ASN A 481 -13.07 16.34 18.49
N ASN A 482 -12.13 16.46 17.55
CA ASN A 482 -12.38 16.96 16.20
C ASN A 482 -12.76 15.85 15.20
N VAL A 483 -13.52 14.85 15.62
CA VAL A 483 -14.10 13.87 14.69
C VAL A 483 -15.30 14.46 13.96
N GLY A 484 -15.73 13.83 12.86
CA GLY A 484 -16.89 14.33 12.13
C GLY A 484 -17.47 13.33 11.15
N ASN A 485 -18.75 13.53 10.86
CA ASN A 485 -19.52 12.83 9.84
C ASN A 485 -19.81 13.83 8.71
N LEU A 486 -19.14 13.64 7.56
CA LEU A 486 -18.99 14.68 6.56
C LEU A 486 -19.49 14.25 5.18
N ARG A 487 -20.01 15.21 4.44
CA ARG A 487 -20.28 15.14 3.02
C ARG A 487 -19.15 15.81 2.27
N ILE A 488 -18.58 15.12 1.31
CA ILE A 488 -17.62 15.65 0.34
C ILE A 488 -18.37 15.85 -0.97
N THR A 489 -18.28 17.02 -1.55
CA THR A 489 -18.91 17.33 -2.84
C THR A 489 -17.81 17.72 -3.83
N ALA A 490 -17.84 17.10 -5.01
CA ALA A 490 -17.07 17.51 -6.18
C ALA A 490 -18.01 18.17 -7.19
N THR A 491 -17.57 19.29 -7.78
CA THR A 491 -18.29 19.98 -8.83
C THR A 491 -17.37 20.15 -10.03
N TYR A 492 -17.76 19.57 -11.17
CA TYR A 492 -17.08 19.70 -12.45
C TYR A 492 -17.77 20.81 -13.26
N GLU A 493 -16.99 21.81 -13.70
CA GLU A 493 -17.48 23.00 -14.41
C GLU A 493 -17.13 23.00 -15.92
N GLY A 494 -16.50 21.92 -16.42
CA GLY A 494 -16.03 21.84 -17.81
C GLY A 494 -17.13 21.54 -18.84
N GLY A 495 -18.37 21.28 -18.42
CA GLY A 495 -19.53 21.03 -19.28
C GLY A 495 -20.39 22.26 -19.56
N ALA A 496 -21.51 22.07 -20.28
CA ALA A 496 -22.50 23.12 -20.53
C ALA A 496 -23.23 23.59 -19.24
N GLU A 497 -23.41 22.64 -18.30
CA GLU A 497 -23.91 22.86 -16.95
C GLU A 497 -22.97 22.17 -15.95
N PRO A 498 -22.83 22.69 -14.71
CA PRO A 498 -22.03 22.07 -13.70
C PRO A 498 -22.61 20.69 -13.32
N LEU A 499 -21.72 19.69 -13.22
CA LEU A 499 -22.05 18.34 -12.74
C LEU A 499 -21.51 18.18 -11.32
N SER A 500 -22.28 17.57 -10.44
CA SER A 500 -21.89 17.38 -9.05
C SER A 500 -22.08 15.94 -8.61
N ALA A 501 -21.19 15.48 -7.73
CA ALA A 501 -21.29 14.19 -7.05
C ALA A 501 -20.96 14.36 -5.56
N GLU A 502 -21.43 13.42 -4.75
CA GLU A 502 -21.22 13.41 -3.30
C GLU A 502 -20.57 12.10 -2.84
N ALA A 503 -19.75 12.20 -1.81
CA ALA A 503 -19.14 11.06 -1.11
C ALA A 503 -19.27 11.23 0.41
N HIS A 504 -19.25 10.13 1.13
CA HIS A 504 -19.34 10.10 2.58
C HIS A 504 -17.96 9.97 3.22
N LEU A 505 -17.61 10.88 4.13
CA LEU A 505 -16.34 10.85 4.84
C LEU A 505 -16.56 10.75 6.36
N PHE A 506 -15.98 9.74 6.97
CA PHE A 506 -15.84 9.64 8.42
C PHE A 506 -14.45 10.14 8.85
N SER A 507 -14.38 11.29 9.54
CA SER A 507 -13.18 11.69 10.26
C SER A 507 -13.25 11.11 11.67
N THR A 508 -12.42 10.12 12.00
CA THR A 508 -12.50 9.32 13.22
C THR A 508 -11.30 9.52 14.15
N VAL A 509 -11.36 8.91 15.33
CA VAL A 509 -10.25 8.91 16.29
C VAL A 509 -9.06 8.11 15.79
N GLN A 510 -7.92 8.32 16.44
CA GLN A 510 -6.70 7.56 16.22
C GLN A 510 -6.93 6.06 16.42
N ARG A 511 -6.25 5.26 15.61
CA ARG A 511 -6.28 3.80 15.71
C ARG A 511 -5.10 3.30 16.53
N PHE A 512 -5.37 2.60 17.61
CA PHE A 512 -4.33 2.02 18.46
C PHE A 512 -4.16 0.51 18.26
N VAL A 513 -5.16 -0.15 17.67
CA VAL A 513 -5.23 -1.62 17.57
C VAL A 513 -4.63 -2.14 16.28
N ASP A 514 -4.64 -1.36 15.23
CA ASP A 514 -4.16 -1.73 13.91
C ASP A 514 -2.87 -0.97 13.61
N ALA A 515 -1.76 -1.49 14.14
CA ALA A 515 -0.46 -1.02 13.68
C ALA A 515 -0.36 -1.37 12.20
N PRO A 516 -0.10 -0.40 11.31
CA PRO A 516 0.15 -0.71 9.91
C PRO A 516 1.26 -1.74 9.83
N ILE A 517 1.14 -2.67 8.92
CA ILE A 517 2.24 -3.54 8.53
C ILE A 517 3.32 -2.59 7.98
N ARG A 518 4.45 -2.47 8.67
CA ARG A 518 5.54 -1.55 8.33
C ARG A 518 6.72 -2.33 7.81
#